data_de19a9b26cec3725a1efa5fe17a1e99f
#
_entry.id   de19a9b26cec3725a1efa5fe17a1e99f
#
_cell.length_a   1.000
_cell.length_b   1.000
_cell.length_c   1.000
_cell.angle_alpha   90.00
_cell.angle_beta   90.00
_cell.angle_gamma   90.00
#
_symmetry.space_group_name_H-M   'P 1'
#
loop_
_entity.id
_entity.type
_entity.pdbx_description
1 polymer ?
#
loop_
_entity_poly.entity_id
_entity_poly.type
_entity_poly.pdbx_seq_one_letter_code
_entity_poly.pdbx_strand_id
1 'polypeptide(L)'
;VYTKLAKQAYPDLPVILGGLEASLRRFAHYDYWLDTVLPSIAEDSGADLISFGMGEHQTVEIARRLAAGEPVESITDVDGTCYLTDFDHLPEKYVECAGFRKVASDKVAYAKACRIQMDNQDVVSGQIIVQKQSEKYLVQNIPAKPLVRWELDKVYALPYTRRYHPIYESMGGVPAIREVQFSIIQNRGCFGGCNFCAIQLHQGRRVTSRSADSIVEEAERMTHEPDFKGYIHDVGGPTANFRFPSCREQMLRGMCTGGKHCLAPTTCSHMIVDHSDYLKILRRVRELPGVKKVFIRSGIRFDYLMADPDDTFFKELVEYHVSGQLKVAPEHCAPNTLAYMGKPPIETFNKFKDKFYELSKKAGKKQYLVPYLMSSHPGSTLKDAVYLAEYLYKNHMRPEQVQDLSLIHISEPTRLRCI
;
A
#
# COMPACT_ATOMS: atom_id res chain seq x y z
N VAL A 1 13.85 0.50 -19.06
CA VAL A 1 13.87 1.25 -20.33
C VAL A 1 14.29 2.70 -20.07
N TYR A 2 13.53 3.48 -19.28
CA TYR A 2 13.80 4.92 -19.05
C TYR A 2 15.19 5.18 -18.48
N THR A 3 15.65 4.40 -17.48
CA THR A 3 17.01 4.51 -16.92
C THR A 3 18.09 4.34 -17.99
N LYS A 4 17.95 3.29 -18.81
CA LYS A 4 18.91 3.02 -19.90
C LYS A 4 18.93 4.17 -20.90
N LEU A 5 17.77 4.72 -21.26
CA LEU A 5 17.69 5.89 -22.16
C LEU A 5 18.29 7.15 -21.54
N ALA A 6 18.03 7.39 -20.24
CA ALA A 6 18.64 8.52 -19.52
C ALA A 6 20.17 8.43 -19.48
N LYS A 7 20.72 7.24 -19.15
CA LYS A 7 22.15 7.00 -19.13
C LYS A 7 22.79 7.07 -20.54
N GLN A 8 22.06 6.72 -21.59
CA GLN A 8 22.53 6.89 -22.96
C GLN A 8 22.63 8.39 -23.36
N ALA A 9 21.63 9.17 -22.96
CA ALA A 9 21.61 10.61 -23.25
C ALA A 9 22.57 11.41 -22.37
N TYR A 10 22.74 10.99 -21.12
CA TYR A 10 23.55 11.67 -20.09
C TYR A 10 24.32 10.64 -19.28
N PRO A 11 25.46 10.13 -19.77
CA PRO A 11 26.21 9.03 -19.15
C PRO A 11 26.64 9.30 -17.71
N ASP A 12 27.01 10.53 -17.41
CA ASP A 12 27.55 10.95 -16.11
C ASP A 12 26.47 11.40 -15.12
N LEU A 13 25.19 11.41 -15.55
CA LEU A 13 24.10 11.84 -14.68
C LEU A 13 23.72 10.70 -13.71
N PRO A 14 23.71 10.94 -12.38
CA PRO A 14 23.19 9.98 -11.42
C PRO A 14 21.71 9.67 -11.67
N VAL A 15 21.36 8.39 -11.73
CA VAL A 15 19.98 7.94 -11.89
C VAL A 15 19.54 7.18 -10.66
N ILE A 16 18.57 7.75 -9.95
CA ILE A 16 17.99 7.16 -8.74
C ILE A 16 16.58 6.66 -9.06
N LEU A 17 16.34 5.37 -8.85
CA LEU A 17 15.02 4.78 -9.02
C LEU A 17 14.22 4.83 -7.72
N GLY A 18 12.95 5.24 -7.82
CA GLY A 18 12.02 5.26 -6.70
C GLY A 18 10.63 4.74 -7.08
N GLY A 19 9.73 4.80 -6.10
CA GLY A 19 8.35 4.42 -6.28
C GLY A 19 8.06 2.93 -6.08
N LEU A 20 6.85 2.54 -6.42
CA LEU A 20 6.32 1.21 -6.09
C LEU A 20 7.07 0.08 -6.82
N GLU A 21 7.32 0.24 -8.11
CA GLU A 21 8.02 -0.78 -8.90
C GLU A 21 9.46 -0.99 -8.40
N ALA A 22 10.19 0.10 -8.14
CA ALA A 22 11.55 0.02 -7.60
C ALA A 22 11.56 -0.69 -6.23
N SER A 23 10.59 -0.39 -5.37
CA SER A 23 10.45 -1.06 -4.07
C SER A 23 10.22 -2.56 -4.20
N LEU A 24 9.43 -3.01 -5.16
CA LEU A 24 9.10 -4.42 -5.33
C LEU A 24 10.18 -5.21 -6.07
N ARG A 25 10.89 -4.57 -7.00
CA ARG A 25 11.91 -5.19 -7.86
C ARG A 25 13.34 -4.96 -7.39
N ARG A 26 13.54 -4.44 -6.16
CA ARG A 26 14.88 -4.14 -5.64
C ARG A 26 15.76 -5.37 -5.43
N PHE A 27 15.18 -6.53 -5.11
CA PHE A 27 15.86 -7.82 -5.08
C PHE A 27 15.61 -8.62 -6.35
N ALA A 28 16.22 -9.80 -6.44
CA ALA A 28 15.84 -10.78 -7.44
C ALA A 28 14.34 -11.10 -7.29
N HIS A 29 13.60 -11.01 -8.39
CA HIS A 29 12.14 -11.07 -8.37
C HIS A 29 11.63 -11.88 -9.56
N TYR A 30 10.45 -12.51 -9.40
CA TYR A 30 9.79 -13.23 -10.48
C TYR A 30 9.06 -12.25 -11.41
N ASP A 31 9.33 -12.35 -12.68
CA ASP A 31 8.60 -11.63 -13.74
C ASP A 31 7.58 -12.57 -14.38
N TYR A 32 6.31 -12.24 -14.25
CA TYR A 32 5.21 -13.05 -14.75
C TYR A 32 5.17 -13.14 -16.27
N TRP A 33 5.51 -12.06 -16.96
CA TRP A 33 5.44 -12.03 -18.42
C TRP A 33 6.52 -12.88 -19.07
N LEU A 34 7.69 -12.89 -18.46
CA LEU A 34 8.82 -13.67 -18.92
C LEU A 34 8.85 -15.08 -18.32
N ASP A 35 7.96 -15.36 -17.35
CA ASP A 35 7.90 -16.62 -16.58
C ASP A 35 9.29 -17.02 -16.02
N THR A 36 10.01 -16.04 -15.48
CA THR A 36 11.37 -16.24 -14.98
C THR A 36 11.69 -15.32 -13.81
N VAL A 37 12.72 -15.66 -13.06
CA VAL A 37 13.29 -14.77 -12.04
C VAL A 37 14.32 -13.86 -12.68
N LEU A 38 14.13 -12.56 -12.51
CA LEU A 38 15.06 -11.52 -12.96
C LEU A 38 15.95 -11.05 -11.79
N PRO A 39 17.15 -10.48 -12.08
CA PRO A 39 17.98 -9.87 -11.06
C PRO A 39 17.33 -8.59 -10.50
N SER A 40 17.99 -7.97 -9.53
CA SER A 40 17.59 -6.64 -9.03
C SER A 40 17.41 -5.65 -10.17
N ILE A 41 16.39 -4.79 -10.06
CA ILE A 41 16.20 -3.69 -11.02
C ILE A 41 17.40 -2.72 -11.06
N ALA A 42 18.20 -2.61 -9.99
CA ALA A 42 19.46 -1.85 -10.02
C ALA A 42 20.44 -2.44 -11.04
N GLU A 43 20.64 -3.76 -11.04
CA GLU A 43 21.50 -4.45 -11.99
C GLU A 43 20.92 -4.41 -13.41
N ASP A 44 19.64 -4.74 -13.57
CA ASP A 44 19.03 -4.78 -14.91
C ASP A 44 18.95 -3.40 -15.56
N SER A 45 18.68 -2.35 -14.80
CA SER A 45 18.49 -1.01 -15.35
C SER A 45 19.79 -0.20 -15.45
N GLY A 46 20.82 -0.51 -14.64
CA GLY A 46 22.01 0.29 -14.47
C GLY A 46 21.78 1.57 -13.65
N ALA A 47 20.76 1.59 -12.79
CA ALA A 47 20.57 2.70 -11.86
C ALA A 47 21.65 2.72 -10.78
N ASP A 48 22.06 3.92 -10.37
CA ASP A 48 23.12 4.11 -9.39
C ASP A 48 22.61 3.80 -7.97
N LEU A 49 21.35 4.15 -7.69
CA LEU A 49 20.73 3.98 -6.38
C LEU A 49 19.25 3.64 -6.53
N ILE A 50 18.70 2.85 -5.61
CA ILE A 50 17.27 2.66 -5.44
C ILE A 50 16.84 3.33 -4.14
N SER A 51 15.81 4.17 -4.18
CA SER A 51 15.07 4.64 -3.01
C SER A 51 13.79 3.82 -2.88
N PHE A 52 13.71 2.93 -1.90
CA PHE A 52 12.53 2.10 -1.68
C PHE A 52 11.66 2.62 -0.54
N GLY A 53 10.40 2.23 -0.56
CA GLY A 53 9.42 2.71 0.41
C GLY A 53 8.94 4.13 0.12
N MET A 54 8.54 4.84 1.17
CA MET A 54 8.14 6.24 1.09
C MET A 54 9.39 7.11 1.16
N GLY A 55 9.71 7.77 0.06
CA GLY A 55 11.04 8.28 -0.23
C GLY A 55 11.33 9.74 0.13
N GLU A 56 10.51 10.41 0.93
CA GLU A 56 10.69 11.86 1.17
C GLU A 56 12.03 12.19 1.85
N HIS A 57 12.38 11.49 2.94
CA HIS A 57 13.64 11.71 3.64
C HIS A 57 14.83 11.39 2.75
N GLN A 58 14.80 10.23 2.08
CA GLN A 58 15.89 9.79 1.20
C GLN A 58 16.10 10.78 0.07
N THR A 59 15.02 11.22 -0.58
CA THR A 59 15.11 12.16 -1.72
C THR A 59 15.77 13.47 -1.30
N VAL A 60 15.40 14.02 -0.17
CA VAL A 60 15.98 15.27 0.35
C VAL A 60 17.46 15.08 0.71
N GLU A 61 17.79 14.00 1.42
CA GLU A 61 19.17 13.73 1.84
C GLU A 61 20.10 13.47 0.64
N ILE A 62 19.68 12.62 -0.29
CA ILE A 62 20.45 12.32 -1.49
C ILE A 62 20.65 13.59 -2.33
N ALA A 63 19.59 14.38 -2.54
CA ALA A 63 19.69 15.62 -3.31
C ALA A 63 20.65 16.62 -2.66
N ARG A 64 20.62 16.73 -1.33
CA ARG A 64 21.53 17.61 -0.57
C ARG A 64 22.99 17.17 -0.72
N ARG A 65 23.27 15.88 -0.64
CA ARG A 65 24.64 15.33 -0.77
C ARG A 65 25.18 15.50 -2.19
N LEU A 66 24.37 15.19 -3.20
CA LEU A 66 24.74 15.42 -4.60
C LEU A 66 24.97 16.91 -4.90
N ALA A 67 24.14 17.81 -4.36
CA ALA A 67 24.32 19.27 -4.50
C ALA A 67 25.61 19.77 -3.81
N ALA A 68 26.08 19.07 -2.78
CA ALA A 68 27.37 19.33 -2.13
C ALA A 68 28.59 18.75 -2.90
N GLY A 69 28.35 18.09 -4.03
CA GLY A 69 29.40 17.51 -4.87
C GLY A 69 29.85 16.10 -4.45
N GLU A 70 29.07 15.43 -3.58
CA GLU A 70 29.39 14.07 -3.20
C GLU A 70 29.07 13.11 -4.36
N PRO A 71 29.97 12.20 -4.74
CA PRO A 71 29.70 11.20 -5.77
C PRO A 71 28.57 10.25 -5.34
N VAL A 72 27.69 9.88 -6.26
CA VAL A 72 26.53 9.00 -5.97
C VAL A 72 26.97 7.64 -5.43
N GLU A 73 28.11 7.13 -5.86
CA GLU A 73 28.68 5.84 -5.45
C GLU A 73 29.09 5.82 -3.97
N SER A 74 29.37 6.98 -3.37
CA SER A 74 29.70 7.11 -1.95
C SER A 74 28.47 7.19 -1.05
N ILE A 75 27.27 7.39 -1.62
CA ILE A 75 26.02 7.48 -0.88
C ILE A 75 25.50 6.07 -0.56
N THR A 76 26.11 5.41 0.42
CA THR A 76 25.82 4.01 0.77
C THR A 76 25.12 3.84 2.12
N ASP A 77 24.93 4.92 2.89
CA ASP A 77 24.51 4.91 4.29
C ASP A 77 23.13 5.55 4.54
N VAL A 78 22.37 5.84 3.47
CA VAL A 78 21.03 6.42 3.62
C VAL A 78 19.99 5.33 3.83
N ASP A 79 19.25 5.41 4.95
CA ASP A 79 18.15 4.51 5.24
C ASP A 79 17.11 4.51 4.11
N GLY A 80 16.54 3.34 3.79
CA GLY A 80 15.54 3.21 2.72
C GLY A 80 16.13 3.22 1.32
N THR A 81 17.43 2.96 1.18
CA THR A 81 18.08 2.84 -0.13
C THR A 81 18.65 1.45 -0.38
N CYS A 82 18.86 1.13 -1.66
CA CYS A 82 19.68 -0.01 -2.08
C CYS A 82 20.72 0.44 -3.10
N TYR A 83 21.90 -0.18 -3.04
CA TYR A 83 23.02 0.08 -3.95
C TYR A 83 23.72 -1.23 -4.32
N LEU A 84 24.49 -1.18 -5.40
CA LEU A 84 25.34 -2.30 -5.83
C LEU A 84 26.79 -2.04 -5.41
N THR A 85 27.45 -3.07 -4.86
CA THR A 85 28.84 -3.00 -4.43
C THR A 85 29.60 -4.29 -4.68
N ASP A 86 30.90 -4.25 -4.52
CA ASP A 86 31.77 -5.42 -4.57
C ASP A 86 31.89 -6.10 -3.19
N PHE A 87 32.39 -7.31 -3.16
CA PHE A 87 32.50 -8.11 -1.93
C PHE A 87 33.30 -7.40 -0.82
N ASP A 88 34.39 -6.74 -1.17
CA ASP A 88 35.31 -6.09 -0.21
C ASP A 88 34.71 -4.83 0.44
N HIS A 89 33.57 -4.34 -0.07
CA HIS A 89 32.87 -3.15 0.43
C HIS A 89 31.52 -3.47 1.06
N LEU A 90 31.29 -4.73 1.44
CA LEU A 90 30.06 -5.12 2.15
C LEU A 90 30.05 -4.56 3.57
N PRO A 91 28.87 -4.25 4.13
CA PRO A 91 28.72 -3.86 5.52
C PRO A 91 29.26 -4.94 6.50
N GLU A 92 29.72 -4.54 7.66
CA GLU A 92 30.21 -5.50 8.68
C GLU A 92 29.12 -6.46 9.20
N LYS A 93 27.87 -6.00 9.24
CA LYS A 93 26.73 -6.77 9.77
C LYS A 93 25.56 -6.69 8.81
N TYR A 94 25.08 -7.83 8.40
CA TYR A 94 23.92 -7.95 7.51
C TYR A 94 23.27 -9.34 7.60
N VAL A 95 22.08 -9.45 7.07
CA VAL A 95 21.40 -10.72 6.82
C VAL A 95 21.59 -11.08 5.36
N GLU A 96 22.15 -12.25 5.10
CA GLU A 96 22.36 -12.72 3.73
C GLU A 96 21.10 -13.37 3.17
N CYS A 97 20.69 -12.92 1.98
CA CYS A 97 19.70 -13.57 1.15
C CYS A 97 20.37 -14.51 0.14
N ALA A 98 19.75 -15.63 -0.18
CA ALA A 98 20.23 -16.48 -1.27
C ALA A 98 20.39 -15.65 -2.55
N GLY A 99 21.54 -15.81 -3.22
CA GLY A 99 21.89 -15.04 -4.41
C GLY A 99 20.98 -15.30 -5.61
N PHE A 100 20.98 -14.39 -6.57
CA PHE A 100 20.11 -14.42 -7.76
C PHE A 100 20.08 -15.78 -8.46
N ARG A 101 21.24 -16.36 -8.80
CA ARG A 101 21.31 -17.66 -9.50
C ARG A 101 20.63 -18.78 -8.72
N LYS A 102 20.76 -18.76 -7.37
CA LYS A 102 20.14 -19.78 -6.50
C LYS A 102 18.63 -19.61 -6.43
N VAL A 103 18.12 -18.37 -6.24
CA VAL A 103 16.68 -18.13 -6.19
C VAL A 103 16.01 -18.34 -7.55
N ALA A 104 16.71 -18.13 -8.64
CA ALA A 104 16.22 -18.40 -10.00
C ALA A 104 16.03 -19.88 -10.30
N SER A 105 16.82 -20.77 -9.67
CA SER A 105 16.78 -22.21 -9.92
C SER A 105 16.05 -23.00 -8.83
N ASP A 106 15.77 -22.42 -7.67
CA ASP A 106 15.23 -23.12 -6.51
C ASP A 106 14.09 -22.31 -5.85
N LYS A 107 12.85 -22.78 -6.04
CA LYS A 107 11.65 -22.14 -5.50
C LYS A 107 11.64 -22.05 -3.95
N VAL A 108 12.28 -23.00 -3.27
CA VAL A 108 12.39 -22.96 -1.80
C VAL A 108 13.37 -21.88 -1.36
N ALA A 109 14.48 -21.74 -2.06
CA ALA A 109 15.42 -20.64 -1.82
C ALA A 109 14.78 -19.28 -2.11
N TYR A 110 13.97 -19.17 -3.17
CA TYR A 110 13.19 -17.99 -3.49
C TYR A 110 12.21 -17.62 -2.33
N ALA A 111 11.43 -18.60 -1.87
CA ALA A 111 10.49 -18.38 -0.77
C ALA A 111 11.19 -17.94 0.53
N LYS A 112 12.35 -18.53 0.85
CA LYS A 112 13.17 -18.13 2.00
C LYS A 112 13.70 -16.70 1.85
N ALA A 113 14.16 -16.32 0.65
CA ALA A 113 14.61 -14.95 0.38
C ALA A 113 13.47 -13.94 0.55
N CYS A 114 12.28 -14.23 0.01
CA CYS A 114 11.09 -13.40 0.23
C CYS A 114 10.76 -13.27 1.73
N ARG A 115 10.89 -14.36 2.50
CA ARG A 115 10.66 -14.33 3.93
C ARG A 115 11.63 -13.41 4.67
N ILE A 116 12.92 -13.48 4.36
CA ILE A 116 13.95 -12.59 4.93
C ILE A 116 13.58 -11.13 4.62
N GLN A 117 13.22 -10.82 3.38
CA GLN A 117 12.81 -9.47 2.98
C GLN A 117 11.59 -8.99 3.78
N MET A 118 10.56 -9.83 3.93
CA MET A 118 9.36 -9.46 4.68
C MET A 118 9.61 -9.27 6.17
N ASP A 119 10.43 -10.10 6.79
CA ASP A 119 10.72 -9.99 8.22
C ASP A 119 11.62 -8.78 8.55
N ASN A 120 12.29 -8.20 7.56
CA ASN A 120 13.14 -7.01 7.72
C ASN A 120 12.54 -5.74 7.10
N GLN A 121 11.22 -5.66 6.92
CA GLN A 121 10.52 -4.47 6.41
C GLN A 121 10.22 -3.40 7.47
N ASP A 122 10.50 -3.68 8.72
CA ASP A 122 10.17 -2.77 9.81
C ASP A 122 11.36 -1.89 10.17
N VAL A 123 11.11 -0.60 10.39
CA VAL A 123 12.15 0.39 10.71
C VAL A 123 12.79 0.18 12.11
N VAL A 124 12.11 -0.53 13.01
CA VAL A 124 12.60 -0.77 14.38
C VAL A 124 13.41 -2.06 14.44
N SER A 125 12.95 -3.12 13.79
CA SER A 125 13.55 -4.46 13.87
C SER A 125 14.25 -4.90 12.58
N GLY A 126 14.13 -4.14 11.49
CA GLY A 126 14.77 -4.45 10.21
C GLY A 126 16.30 -4.36 10.28
N GLN A 127 16.95 -5.18 9.47
CA GLN A 127 18.39 -5.24 9.34
C GLN A 127 18.79 -4.96 7.88
N ILE A 128 20.06 -4.66 7.68
CA ILE A 128 20.67 -4.61 6.35
C ILE A 128 20.58 -6.00 5.72
N ILE A 129 20.13 -6.06 4.46
CA ILE A 129 20.04 -7.31 3.70
C ILE A 129 21.02 -7.24 2.54
N VAL A 130 21.76 -8.33 2.32
CA VAL A 130 22.65 -8.48 1.17
C VAL A 130 22.19 -9.64 0.32
N GLN A 131 22.16 -9.44 -1.01
CA GLN A 131 21.90 -10.47 -1.99
C GLN A 131 22.91 -10.41 -3.12
N LYS A 132 23.65 -11.50 -3.36
CA LYS A 132 24.52 -11.59 -4.53
C LYS A 132 23.66 -11.57 -5.79
N GLN A 133 23.96 -10.65 -6.69
CA GLN A 133 23.42 -10.58 -8.04
C GLN A 133 24.29 -11.40 -9.00
N SER A 134 24.50 -10.97 -10.25
CA SER A 134 25.38 -11.69 -11.17
C SER A 134 26.84 -11.57 -10.75
N GLU A 135 27.38 -10.36 -10.76
CA GLU A 135 28.79 -10.10 -10.41
C GLU A 135 28.92 -9.30 -9.10
N LYS A 136 28.01 -8.38 -8.86
CA LYS A 136 27.98 -7.49 -7.68
C LYS A 136 27.03 -8.01 -6.59
N TYR A 137 27.06 -7.33 -5.47
CA TYR A 137 26.14 -7.54 -4.35
C TYR A 137 25.18 -6.35 -4.24
N LEU A 138 23.90 -6.65 -4.16
CA LEU A 138 22.90 -5.68 -3.76
C LEU A 138 22.93 -5.58 -2.24
N VAL A 139 23.09 -4.38 -1.73
CA VAL A 139 22.93 -4.06 -0.32
C VAL A 139 21.64 -3.26 -0.16
N GLN A 140 20.72 -3.73 0.65
CA GLN A 140 19.57 -2.96 1.11
C GLN A 140 19.87 -2.42 2.51
N ASN A 141 19.87 -1.12 2.66
CA ASN A 141 19.91 -0.46 3.96
C ASN A 141 18.64 -0.73 4.77
N ILE A 142 18.64 -0.44 6.05
CA ILE A 142 17.43 -0.55 6.88
C ILE A 142 16.32 0.33 6.29
N PRO A 143 15.04 -0.04 6.45
CA PRO A 143 13.93 0.78 5.96
C PRO A 143 13.96 2.18 6.59
N ALA A 144 13.64 3.20 5.78
CA ALA A 144 13.56 4.57 6.27
C ALA A 144 12.44 4.75 7.30
N LYS A 145 12.67 5.62 8.27
CA LYS A 145 11.64 5.98 9.25
C LYS A 145 10.45 6.63 8.54
N PRO A 146 9.21 6.19 8.82
CA PRO A 146 8.04 6.85 8.27
C PRO A 146 7.96 8.27 8.80
N LEU A 147 7.48 9.19 7.97
CA LEU A 147 7.24 10.57 8.36
C LEU A 147 6.39 10.62 9.64
N VAL A 148 6.80 11.43 10.60
CA VAL A 148 5.94 11.74 11.75
C VAL A 148 4.81 12.68 11.32
N ARG A 149 3.78 12.82 12.15
CA ARG A 149 2.55 13.54 11.80
C ARG A 149 2.79 14.93 11.22
N TRP A 150 3.61 15.75 11.85
CA TRP A 150 3.87 17.12 11.40
C TRP A 150 4.65 17.18 10.07
N GLU A 151 5.52 16.23 9.79
CA GLU A 151 6.22 16.12 8.50
C GLU A 151 5.24 15.72 7.41
N LEU A 152 4.37 14.75 7.71
CA LEU A 152 3.33 14.31 6.80
C LEU A 152 2.37 15.47 6.48
N ASP A 153 1.97 16.25 7.49
CA ASP A 153 1.15 17.44 7.30
C ASP A 153 1.82 18.47 6.39
N LYS A 154 3.14 18.71 6.55
CA LYS A 154 3.91 19.60 5.66
C LYS A 154 3.92 19.11 4.21
N VAL A 155 4.12 17.80 3.99
CA VAL A 155 4.09 17.23 2.63
C VAL A 155 2.73 17.46 1.97
N TYR A 156 1.63 17.25 2.69
CA TYR A 156 0.29 17.46 2.14
C TYR A 156 -0.15 18.93 2.10
N ALA A 157 0.58 19.83 2.75
CA ALA A 157 0.38 21.27 2.65
C ALA A 157 1.04 21.90 1.40
N LEU A 158 1.88 21.16 0.67
CA LEU A 158 2.49 21.64 -0.58
C LEU A 158 1.41 22.09 -1.59
N PRO A 159 1.72 23.06 -2.46
CA PRO A 159 0.74 23.64 -3.37
C PRO A 159 0.45 22.74 -4.58
N TYR A 160 -0.17 21.60 -4.33
CA TYR A 160 -0.61 20.69 -5.39
C TYR A 160 -1.69 21.33 -6.24
N THR A 161 -1.52 21.27 -7.56
CA THR A 161 -2.46 21.87 -8.53
C THR A 161 -3.80 21.13 -8.62
N ARG A 162 -3.87 19.86 -8.21
CA ARG A 162 -5.04 18.96 -8.33
C ARG A 162 -5.57 18.84 -9.76
N ARG A 163 -4.72 19.11 -10.74
CA ARG A 163 -5.05 19.09 -12.17
C ARG A 163 -3.98 18.29 -12.91
N TYR A 164 -4.36 17.76 -14.05
CA TYR A 164 -3.39 17.20 -14.99
C TYR A 164 -2.57 18.30 -15.67
N HIS A 165 -1.42 17.94 -16.22
CA HIS A 165 -0.55 18.89 -16.90
C HIS A 165 -1.24 19.46 -18.15
N PRO A 166 -1.15 20.77 -18.43
CA PRO A 166 -1.84 21.44 -19.56
C PRO A 166 -1.54 20.84 -20.94
N ILE A 167 -0.41 20.15 -21.12
CA ILE A 167 -0.09 19.46 -22.39
C ILE A 167 -1.18 18.50 -22.86
N TYR A 168 -1.97 17.94 -21.93
CA TYR A 168 -3.03 16.98 -22.22
C TYR A 168 -4.35 17.63 -22.65
N GLU A 169 -4.49 18.95 -22.53
CA GLU A 169 -5.73 19.65 -22.94
C GLU A 169 -6.08 19.39 -24.40
N SER A 170 -5.09 19.52 -25.31
CA SER A 170 -5.29 19.28 -26.74
C SER A 170 -5.64 17.82 -27.09
N MET A 171 -5.39 16.88 -26.17
CA MET A 171 -5.71 15.45 -26.31
C MET A 171 -7.04 15.06 -25.65
N GLY A 172 -7.84 16.01 -25.19
CA GLY A 172 -9.11 15.75 -24.48
C GLY A 172 -8.96 15.60 -22.96
N GLY A 173 -7.80 15.98 -22.41
CA GLY A 173 -7.52 15.91 -20.96
C GLY A 173 -7.20 14.51 -20.46
N VAL A 174 -7.23 14.34 -19.12
CA VAL A 174 -7.01 13.05 -18.44
C VAL A 174 -8.28 12.68 -17.65
N PRO A 175 -9.16 11.82 -18.19
CA PRO A 175 -10.44 11.48 -17.54
C PRO A 175 -10.31 10.95 -16.12
N ALA A 176 -9.23 10.22 -15.82
CA ALA A 176 -8.97 9.63 -14.50
C ALA A 176 -8.85 10.66 -13.36
N ILE A 177 -8.55 11.93 -13.66
CA ILE A 177 -8.46 12.99 -12.63
C ILE A 177 -9.77 13.16 -11.87
N ARG A 178 -10.91 12.92 -12.50
CA ARG A 178 -12.24 13.08 -11.91
C ARG A 178 -12.47 12.17 -10.71
N GLU A 179 -11.79 11.02 -10.66
CA GLU A 179 -11.92 10.07 -9.55
C GLU A 179 -11.13 10.48 -8.31
N VAL A 180 -10.04 11.24 -8.49
CA VAL A 180 -9.07 11.54 -7.43
C VAL A 180 -8.95 13.01 -7.06
N GLN A 181 -9.38 13.94 -7.93
CA GLN A 181 -9.20 15.38 -7.77
C GLN A 181 -9.66 15.92 -6.41
N PHE A 182 -10.82 15.48 -5.95
CA PHE A 182 -11.42 15.87 -4.66
C PHE A 182 -11.40 14.73 -3.65
N SER A 183 -10.26 14.04 -3.58
CA SER A 183 -9.99 12.98 -2.61
C SER A 183 -8.83 13.37 -1.71
N ILE A 184 -8.91 12.98 -0.45
CA ILE A 184 -7.94 13.29 0.60
C ILE A 184 -7.33 12.00 1.11
N ILE A 185 -6.01 11.92 1.09
CA ILE A 185 -5.27 10.85 1.75
C ILE A 185 -5.05 11.24 3.21
N GLN A 186 -5.59 10.47 4.14
CA GLN A 186 -5.50 10.75 5.55
C GLN A 186 -4.41 9.97 6.30
N ASN A 187 -3.98 8.80 5.76
CA ASN A 187 -2.98 7.92 6.37
C ASN A 187 -2.12 7.23 5.32
N ARG A 188 -1.01 6.68 5.77
CA ARG A 188 -0.09 5.80 5.04
C ARG A 188 0.19 4.55 5.86
N GLY A 189 0.63 3.47 5.19
CA GLY A 189 0.88 2.19 5.82
C GLY A 189 -0.39 1.37 6.06
N CYS A 190 -0.22 0.07 6.26
CA CYS A 190 -1.34 -0.84 6.49
C CYS A 190 -0.88 -2.05 7.31
N PHE A 191 -1.38 -2.21 8.52
CA PHE A 191 -1.08 -3.37 9.37
C PHE A 191 -1.91 -4.62 9.02
N GLY A 192 -2.77 -4.54 8.01
CA GLY A 192 -3.56 -5.70 7.53
C GLY A 192 -2.70 -6.88 7.15
N GLY A 193 -1.51 -6.63 6.59
CA GLY A 193 -0.50 -7.66 6.37
C GLY A 193 -0.90 -8.75 5.38
N CYS A 194 -1.81 -8.47 4.44
CA CYS A 194 -2.21 -9.46 3.43
C CYS A 194 -1.01 -9.87 2.57
N ASN A 195 -0.79 -11.17 2.42
CA ASN A 195 0.43 -11.72 1.83
C ASN A 195 0.65 -11.35 0.35
N PHE A 196 -0.40 -10.99 -0.36
CA PHE A 196 -0.36 -10.55 -1.76
C PHE A 196 -0.19 -9.03 -1.94
N CYS A 197 -0.26 -8.23 -0.86
CA CYS A 197 -0.43 -6.80 -0.99
C CYS A 197 0.89 -6.06 -1.06
N ALA A 198 1.12 -5.34 -2.16
CA ALA A 198 2.30 -4.51 -2.37
C ALA A 198 2.42 -3.33 -1.39
N ILE A 199 1.31 -2.86 -0.82
CA ILE A 199 1.29 -1.71 0.09
C ILE A 199 2.17 -1.97 1.32
N GLN A 200 2.13 -3.17 1.89
CA GLN A 200 2.96 -3.50 3.05
C GLN A 200 4.46 -3.49 2.73
N LEU A 201 4.83 -3.81 1.49
CA LEU A 201 6.23 -3.80 1.03
C LEU A 201 6.73 -2.40 0.64
N HIS A 202 5.81 -1.51 0.26
CA HIS A 202 6.15 -0.15 -0.15
C HIS A 202 5.94 0.87 0.98
N GLN A 203 4.76 0.91 1.61
CA GLN A 203 4.44 1.87 2.66
C GLN A 203 4.73 1.36 4.08
N GLY A 204 5.00 0.06 4.21
CA GLY A 204 5.20 -0.59 5.50
C GLY A 204 3.90 -0.95 6.23
N ARG A 205 4.06 -1.68 7.35
CA ARG A 205 2.95 -2.13 8.19
C ARG A 205 2.62 -1.17 9.35
N ARG A 206 3.41 -0.12 9.54
CA ARG A 206 3.16 0.91 10.54
C ARG A 206 2.29 2.00 9.94
N VAL A 207 1.11 2.20 10.51
CA VAL A 207 0.22 3.28 10.09
C VAL A 207 0.70 4.61 10.67
N THR A 208 0.81 5.61 9.81
CA THR A 208 1.02 7.02 10.16
C THR A 208 -0.09 7.86 9.56
N SER A 209 -0.52 8.89 10.28
CA SER A 209 -1.70 9.65 9.87
C SER A 209 -1.47 11.15 10.04
N ARG A 210 -2.07 11.90 9.13
CA ARG A 210 -2.12 13.36 9.18
C ARG A 210 -2.94 13.83 10.40
N SER A 211 -2.69 15.06 10.82
CA SER A 211 -3.53 15.73 11.81
C SER A 211 -4.93 15.98 11.25
N ALA A 212 -5.90 16.13 12.15
CA ALA A 212 -7.25 16.52 11.76
C ALA A 212 -7.27 17.88 11.08
N ASP A 213 -6.48 18.82 11.57
CA ASP A 213 -6.41 20.18 11.01
C ASP A 213 -5.87 20.18 9.58
N SER A 214 -4.79 19.46 9.31
CA SER A 214 -4.24 19.30 7.95
C SER A 214 -5.27 18.75 6.95
N ILE A 215 -6.10 17.80 7.36
CA ILE A 215 -7.16 17.21 6.53
C ILE A 215 -8.29 18.21 6.29
N VAL A 216 -8.71 18.92 7.34
CA VAL A 216 -9.80 19.92 7.27
C VAL A 216 -9.37 21.11 6.41
N GLU A 217 -8.15 21.62 6.60
CA GLU A 217 -7.58 22.70 5.76
C GLU A 217 -7.48 22.31 4.28
N GLU A 218 -7.12 21.05 3.99
CA GLU A 218 -7.10 20.57 2.62
C GLU A 218 -8.51 20.50 2.03
N ALA A 219 -9.48 20.02 2.81
CA ALA A 219 -10.90 19.99 2.40
C ALA A 219 -11.43 21.42 2.16
N GLU A 220 -11.08 22.37 3.02
CA GLU A 220 -11.44 23.76 2.87
C GLU A 220 -10.87 24.36 1.58
N ARG A 221 -9.57 24.14 1.30
CA ARG A 221 -8.96 24.56 0.02
C ARG A 221 -9.70 23.99 -1.19
N MET A 222 -10.18 22.75 -1.13
CA MET A 222 -10.98 22.15 -2.21
C MET A 222 -12.29 22.89 -2.45
N THR A 223 -12.94 23.46 -1.41
CA THR A 223 -14.20 24.19 -1.59
C THR A 223 -14.05 25.46 -2.42
N HIS A 224 -12.83 25.99 -2.56
CA HIS A 224 -12.53 27.18 -3.36
C HIS A 224 -12.14 26.84 -4.82
N GLU A 225 -12.01 25.55 -5.17
CA GLU A 225 -11.71 25.15 -6.54
C GLU A 225 -12.92 25.38 -7.46
N PRO A 226 -12.73 25.95 -8.67
CA PRO A 226 -13.83 26.30 -9.60
C PRO A 226 -14.72 25.11 -9.94
N ASP A 227 -14.14 23.90 -10.00
CA ASP A 227 -14.84 22.67 -10.40
C ASP A 227 -15.50 21.96 -9.22
N PHE A 228 -15.33 22.45 -8.00
CA PHE A 228 -15.87 21.80 -6.80
C PHE A 228 -17.39 21.93 -6.75
N LYS A 229 -18.09 20.80 -6.69
CA LYS A 229 -19.56 20.76 -6.66
C LYS A 229 -20.14 20.42 -5.29
N GLY A 230 -19.30 20.45 -4.25
CA GLY A 230 -19.68 20.13 -2.88
C GLY A 230 -19.47 18.67 -2.48
N TYR A 231 -18.76 17.88 -3.28
CA TYR A 231 -18.54 16.48 -3.02
C TYR A 231 -17.07 16.19 -2.79
N ILE A 232 -16.71 15.75 -1.60
CA ILE A 232 -15.43 15.13 -1.31
C ILE A 232 -15.59 13.64 -1.58
N HIS A 233 -14.87 13.16 -2.58
CA HIS A 233 -15.06 11.81 -3.11
C HIS A 233 -14.50 10.74 -2.21
N ASP A 234 -13.45 11.04 -1.44
CA ASP A 234 -12.83 10.13 -0.50
C ASP A 234 -12.05 10.87 0.58
N VAL A 235 -12.19 10.46 1.83
CA VAL A 235 -11.25 10.76 2.90
C VAL A 235 -10.66 9.44 3.34
N GLY A 236 -9.62 8.99 2.65
CA GLY A 236 -9.18 7.62 2.73
C GLY A 236 -7.68 7.43 2.77
N GLY A 237 -7.24 6.28 2.30
CA GLY A 237 -5.85 5.87 2.28
C GLY A 237 -5.70 4.41 1.88
N PRO A 238 -4.57 3.75 2.15
CA PRO A 238 -4.39 2.33 1.87
C PRO A 238 -5.47 1.44 2.51
N THR A 239 -5.96 1.87 3.66
CA THR A 239 -7.15 1.36 4.34
C THR A 239 -7.80 2.55 5.04
N ALA A 240 -9.01 2.92 4.63
CA ALA A 240 -9.62 4.19 5.03
C ALA A 240 -9.81 4.33 6.53
N ASN A 241 -10.16 3.27 7.23
CA ASN A 241 -10.48 3.31 8.65
C ASN A 241 -9.29 3.01 9.58
N PHE A 242 -8.04 3.09 9.09
CA PHE A 242 -6.86 3.02 9.95
C PHE A 242 -6.34 4.42 10.28
N ARG A 243 -6.10 4.70 11.57
CA ARG A 243 -5.58 5.98 12.04
C ARG A 243 -4.31 5.88 12.86
N PHE A 244 -4.08 4.74 13.48
CA PHE A 244 -3.00 4.53 14.44
C PHE A 244 -2.24 3.24 14.14
N PRO A 245 -1.02 3.06 14.66
CA PRO A 245 -0.35 1.76 14.68
C PRO A 245 -1.24 0.69 15.32
N SER A 246 -1.06 -0.56 14.92
CA SER A 246 -1.93 -1.67 15.35
C SER A 246 -1.95 -1.89 16.87
N CYS A 247 -0.82 -1.67 17.55
CA CYS A 247 -0.67 -1.85 19.00
C CYS A 247 0.54 -1.09 19.54
N ARG A 248 0.66 -1.03 20.86
CA ARG A 248 1.81 -0.39 21.54
C ARG A 248 3.14 -1.13 21.29
N GLU A 249 3.09 -2.46 21.22
CA GLU A 249 4.30 -3.27 20.98
C GLU A 249 4.92 -2.98 19.61
N GLN A 250 4.10 -2.72 18.59
CA GLN A 250 4.59 -2.33 17.28
C GLN A 250 5.43 -1.05 17.32
N MET A 251 5.11 -0.13 18.22
CA MET A 251 5.85 1.11 18.37
C MET A 251 7.23 0.91 19.04
N LEU A 252 7.32 -0.06 19.93
CA LEU A 252 8.51 -0.30 20.76
C LEU A 252 9.47 -1.32 20.15
N ARG A 253 8.92 -2.39 19.55
CA ARG A 253 9.68 -3.57 19.10
C ARG A 253 9.60 -3.82 17.62
N GLY A 254 8.83 -3.00 16.90
CA GLY A 254 8.53 -3.23 15.51
C GLY A 254 7.38 -4.21 15.27
N MET A 255 7.19 -4.58 14.01
CA MET A 255 6.12 -5.49 13.62
C MET A 255 6.42 -6.93 14.06
N CYS A 256 5.36 -7.69 14.32
CA CYS A 256 5.49 -9.14 14.53
C CYS A 256 6.01 -9.81 13.26
N THR A 257 6.98 -10.70 13.42
CA THR A 257 7.58 -11.54 12.37
C THR A 257 6.96 -12.94 12.39
N GLY A 258 7.47 -13.86 11.58
CA GLY A 258 7.04 -15.26 11.60
C GLY A 258 5.65 -15.46 10.99
N GLY A 259 5.14 -14.60 10.08
CA GLY A 259 3.82 -14.71 9.45
C GLY A 259 2.64 -14.36 10.34
N LYS A 260 2.87 -13.68 11.44
CA LYS A 260 1.78 -13.21 12.32
C LYS A 260 1.05 -12.03 11.69
N HIS A 261 -0.27 -12.10 11.69
CA HIS A 261 -1.15 -11.05 11.23
C HIS A 261 -1.93 -10.43 12.40
N CYS A 262 -2.23 -9.13 12.28
CA CYS A 262 -2.99 -8.42 13.33
C CYS A 262 -4.49 -8.74 13.29
N LEU A 263 -5.01 -9.10 12.10
CA LEU A 263 -6.45 -9.27 11.83
C LEU A 263 -6.83 -10.67 11.34
N ALA A 264 -5.87 -11.57 11.19
CA ALA A 264 -6.13 -12.93 10.69
C ALA A 264 -5.36 -13.99 11.49
N PRO A 265 -5.93 -15.18 11.69
CA PRO A 265 -7.32 -15.55 11.38
C PRO A 265 -8.34 -14.87 12.29
N THR A 266 -7.92 -14.32 13.42
CA THR A 266 -8.71 -13.56 14.38
C THR A 266 -7.99 -12.29 14.75
N THR A 267 -8.72 -11.30 15.21
CA THR A 267 -8.14 -10.03 15.70
C THR A 267 -7.20 -10.30 16.89
N CYS A 268 -6.00 -9.75 16.81
CA CYS A 268 -5.01 -9.86 17.87
C CYS A 268 -5.50 -9.18 19.15
N SER A 269 -5.34 -9.85 20.30
CA SER A 269 -5.77 -9.32 21.60
C SER A 269 -5.05 -8.03 22.04
N HIS A 270 -3.88 -7.74 21.47
CA HIS A 270 -3.11 -6.52 21.74
C HIS A 270 -3.50 -5.35 20.84
N MET A 271 -4.39 -5.59 19.86
CA MET A 271 -4.77 -4.56 18.90
C MET A 271 -5.57 -3.45 19.56
N ILE A 272 -5.25 -2.22 19.17
CA ILE A 272 -6.04 -1.04 19.51
C ILE A 272 -7.06 -0.85 18.38
N VAL A 273 -8.35 -0.97 18.72
CA VAL A 273 -9.45 -0.74 17.78
C VAL A 273 -10.20 0.50 18.22
N ASP A 274 -10.10 1.57 17.43
CA ASP A 274 -10.73 2.86 17.72
C ASP A 274 -10.94 3.64 16.43
N HIS A 275 -12.19 4.01 16.15
CA HIS A 275 -12.58 4.84 15.02
C HIS A 275 -12.96 6.28 15.42
N SER A 276 -12.87 6.63 16.70
CA SER A 276 -13.35 7.91 17.22
C SER A 276 -12.64 9.12 16.61
N ASP A 277 -11.30 9.03 16.40
CA ASP A 277 -10.52 10.10 15.77
C ASP A 277 -10.92 10.28 14.28
N TYR A 278 -11.08 9.18 13.57
CA TYR A 278 -11.52 9.23 12.16
C TYR A 278 -12.92 9.82 12.02
N LEU A 279 -13.82 9.43 12.90
CA LEU A 279 -15.18 9.95 12.93
C LEU A 279 -15.23 11.46 13.20
N LYS A 280 -14.42 11.95 14.15
CA LYS A 280 -14.28 13.40 14.42
C LYS A 280 -13.83 14.16 13.19
N ILE A 281 -12.86 13.62 12.43
CA ILE A 281 -12.39 14.24 11.19
C ILE A 281 -13.50 14.30 10.16
N LEU A 282 -14.19 13.20 9.91
CA LEU A 282 -15.28 13.13 8.94
C LEU A 282 -16.43 14.11 9.28
N ARG A 283 -16.77 14.26 10.55
CA ARG A 283 -17.76 15.25 11.02
C ARG A 283 -17.29 16.68 10.72
N ARG A 284 -16.05 17.04 11.09
CA ARG A 284 -15.49 18.38 10.82
C ARG A 284 -15.49 18.70 9.32
N VAL A 285 -15.07 17.76 8.49
CA VAL A 285 -15.04 17.96 7.02
C VAL A 285 -16.46 18.11 6.47
N ARG A 286 -17.44 17.36 6.99
CA ARG A 286 -18.84 17.45 6.59
C ARG A 286 -19.50 18.80 6.95
N GLU A 287 -19.02 19.45 8.00
CA GLU A 287 -19.53 20.71 8.52
C GLU A 287 -18.95 21.94 7.80
N LEU A 288 -17.96 21.77 6.94
CA LEU A 288 -17.35 22.87 6.18
C LEU A 288 -18.36 23.53 5.24
N PRO A 289 -18.40 24.88 5.18
CA PRO A 289 -19.19 25.59 4.19
C PRO A 289 -18.86 25.14 2.76
N GLY A 290 -19.87 24.88 1.95
CA GLY A 290 -19.72 24.43 0.57
C GLY A 290 -19.62 22.91 0.42
N VAL A 291 -19.37 22.14 1.49
CA VAL A 291 -19.37 20.68 1.46
C VAL A 291 -20.78 20.14 1.62
N LYS A 292 -21.26 19.40 0.64
CA LYS A 292 -22.59 18.73 0.65
C LYS A 292 -22.50 17.29 1.12
N LYS A 293 -21.46 16.57 0.72
CA LYS A 293 -21.23 15.16 1.04
C LYS A 293 -19.74 14.84 1.14
N VAL A 294 -19.43 13.96 2.07
CA VAL A 294 -18.09 13.37 2.25
C VAL A 294 -18.20 11.86 2.15
N PHE A 295 -17.55 11.27 1.19
CA PHE A 295 -17.62 9.83 0.95
C PHE A 295 -16.35 9.12 1.40
N ILE A 296 -16.44 7.82 1.57
CA ILE A 296 -15.33 6.89 1.78
C ILE A 296 -15.39 5.86 0.65
N ARG A 297 -14.39 5.90 -0.24
CA ARG A 297 -14.30 5.03 -1.43
C ARG A 297 -13.09 4.10 -1.41
N SER A 298 -12.02 4.44 -0.70
CA SER A 298 -10.76 3.71 -0.67
C SER A 298 -10.80 2.39 0.11
N GLY A 299 -11.98 1.90 0.42
CA GLY A 299 -12.17 0.61 1.06
C GLY A 299 -12.06 0.65 2.59
N ILE A 300 -12.98 -0.06 3.21
CA ILE A 300 -13.05 -0.24 4.66
C ILE A 300 -12.50 -1.63 5.01
N ARG A 301 -11.63 -1.68 6.00
CA ARG A 301 -11.25 -2.94 6.62
C ARG A 301 -12.37 -3.40 7.53
N PHE A 302 -13.22 -4.27 7.01
CA PHE A 302 -14.47 -4.69 7.65
C PHE A 302 -14.21 -5.51 8.93
N ASP A 303 -13.16 -6.31 8.98
CA ASP A 303 -12.77 -7.09 10.16
C ASP A 303 -12.30 -6.19 11.32
N TYR A 304 -11.56 -5.11 11.02
CA TYR A 304 -11.19 -4.09 12.00
C TYR A 304 -12.43 -3.32 12.49
N LEU A 305 -13.35 -2.98 11.58
CA LEU A 305 -14.60 -2.33 11.95
C LEU A 305 -15.47 -3.22 12.85
N MET A 306 -15.56 -4.52 12.56
CA MET A 306 -16.32 -5.47 13.36
C MET A 306 -15.71 -5.77 14.72
N ALA A 307 -14.43 -5.47 14.91
CA ALA A 307 -13.72 -5.60 16.19
C ALA A 307 -13.90 -4.38 17.11
N ASP A 308 -14.48 -3.28 16.60
CA ASP A 308 -14.78 -2.10 17.41
C ASP A 308 -16.02 -2.36 18.29
N PRO A 309 -15.90 -2.23 19.62
CA PRO A 309 -17.04 -2.35 20.50
C PRO A 309 -18.05 -1.19 20.38
N ASP A 310 -17.62 -0.03 19.81
CA ASP A 310 -18.48 1.13 19.55
C ASP A 310 -18.98 1.13 18.10
N ASP A 311 -20.28 0.98 17.94
CA ASP A 311 -20.96 0.97 16.64
C ASP A 311 -21.19 2.38 16.03
N THR A 312 -20.80 3.44 16.71
CA THR A 312 -21.10 4.82 16.29
C THR A 312 -20.51 5.10 14.91
N PHE A 313 -19.25 4.73 14.67
CA PHE A 313 -18.64 4.91 13.35
C PHE A 313 -19.36 4.10 12.27
N PHE A 314 -19.76 2.85 12.53
CA PHE A 314 -20.46 2.02 11.55
C PHE A 314 -21.83 2.62 11.17
N LYS A 315 -22.56 3.13 12.16
CA LYS A 315 -23.84 3.82 11.91
C LYS A 315 -23.67 5.06 11.06
N GLU A 316 -22.72 5.94 11.41
CA GLU A 316 -22.47 7.16 10.64
C GLU A 316 -21.85 6.89 9.26
N LEU A 317 -21.02 5.87 9.12
CA LEU A 317 -20.52 5.41 7.82
C LEU A 317 -21.70 5.17 6.86
N VAL A 318 -22.67 4.36 7.29
CA VAL A 318 -23.85 4.01 6.50
C VAL A 318 -24.72 5.25 6.24
N GLU A 319 -24.92 6.07 7.25
CA GLU A 319 -25.85 7.21 7.17
C GLU A 319 -25.29 8.36 6.31
N TYR A 320 -23.99 8.65 6.38
CA TYR A 320 -23.43 9.87 5.80
C TYR A 320 -22.36 9.65 4.74
N HIS A 321 -21.63 8.53 4.76
CA HIS A 321 -20.35 8.39 4.03
C HIS A 321 -20.35 7.36 2.90
N VAL A 322 -21.45 6.61 2.73
CA VAL A 322 -21.62 5.67 1.61
C VAL A 322 -22.40 6.34 0.48
N SER A 323 -21.83 6.39 -0.72
CA SER A 323 -22.43 7.03 -1.91
C SER A 323 -23.45 6.18 -2.66
N GLY A 324 -23.99 5.14 -2.03
CA GLY A 324 -24.83 4.10 -2.64
C GLY A 324 -24.12 2.75 -2.76
N GLN A 325 -22.80 2.75 -2.86
CA GLN A 325 -21.97 1.55 -2.89
C GLN A 325 -20.82 1.68 -1.90
N LEU A 326 -20.54 0.61 -1.16
CA LEU A 326 -19.37 0.47 -0.30
C LEU A 326 -18.49 -0.66 -0.80
N LYS A 327 -17.24 -0.33 -1.12
CA LYS A 327 -16.23 -1.29 -1.55
C LYS A 327 -15.62 -1.98 -0.34
N VAL A 328 -15.59 -3.30 -0.34
CA VAL A 328 -14.98 -4.13 0.70
C VAL A 328 -14.27 -5.32 0.07
N ALA A 329 -13.23 -5.81 0.71
CA ALA A 329 -12.33 -6.78 0.13
C ALA A 329 -12.29 -8.10 0.92
N PRO A 330 -13.30 -8.98 0.83
CA PRO A 330 -13.20 -10.34 1.36
C PRO A 330 -12.15 -11.17 0.61
N GLU A 331 -11.88 -10.88 -0.66
CA GLU A 331 -10.94 -11.49 -1.60
C GLU A 331 -11.34 -12.91 -2.03
N HIS A 332 -11.73 -13.77 -1.13
CA HIS A 332 -12.12 -15.15 -1.38
C HIS A 332 -13.07 -15.67 -0.28
N CYS A 333 -13.58 -16.88 -0.41
CA CYS A 333 -14.40 -17.51 0.63
C CYS A 333 -13.84 -18.86 1.08
N ALA A 334 -12.96 -19.51 0.30
CA ALA A 334 -12.37 -20.79 0.68
C ALA A 334 -11.39 -20.62 1.86
N PRO A 335 -11.53 -21.41 2.94
CA PRO A 335 -10.73 -21.23 4.16
C PRO A 335 -9.22 -21.32 3.91
N ASN A 336 -8.77 -22.27 3.10
CA ASN A 336 -7.35 -22.44 2.79
C ASN A 336 -6.80 -21.24 2.04
N THR A 337 -7.52 -20.73 1.04
CA THR A 337 -7.11 -19.57 0.25
C THR A 337 -7.04 -18.31 1.12
N LEU A 338 -8.04 -18.08 1.98
CA LEU A 338 -8.03 -16.97 2.94
C LEU A 338 -6.87 -17.07 3.93
N ALA A 339 -6.53 -18.27 4.40
CA ALA A 339 -5.37 -18.48 5.27
C ALA A 339 -4.05 -18.12 4.55
N TYR A 340 -3.87 -18.53 3.29
CA TYR A 340 -2.71 -18.16 2.48
C TYR A 340 -2.65 -16.65 2.19
N MET A 341 -3.79 -16.02 2.03
CA MET A 341 -3.89 -14.57 1.85
C MET A 341 -3.58 -13.76 3.12
N GLY A 342 -3.63 -14.38 4.30
CA GLY A 342 -3.58 -13.68 5.59
C GLY A 342 -4.85 -12.86 5.84
N LYS A 343 -6.01 -13.39 5.43
CA LYS A 343 -7.34 -12.78 5.58
C LYS A 343 -8.17 -13.51 6.64
N PRO A 344 -9.13 -12.83 7.28
CA PRO A 344 -10.04 -13.49 8.22
C PRO A 344 -10.96 -14.49 7.51
N PRO A 345 -11.56 -15.45 8.25
CA PRO A 345 -12.58 -16.34 7.72
C PRO A 345 -13.76 -15.58 7.11
N ILE A 346 -14.41 -16.17 6.10
CA ILE A 346 -15.53 -15.56 5.36
C ILE A 346 -16.72 -15.21 6.26
N GLU A 347 -16.87 -15.89 7.37
CA GLU A 347 -17.91 -15.66 8.37
C GLU A 347 -17.83 -14.23 8.96
N THR A 348 -16.63 -13.68 9.08
CA THR A 348 -16.42 -12.28 9.51
C THR A 348 -17.02 -11.31 8.50
N PHE A 349 -16.82 -11.57 7.21
CA PHE A 349 -17.45 -10.79 6.14
C PHE A 349 -18.97 -10.97 6.13
N ASN A 350 -19.49 -12.18 6.32
CA ASN A 350 -20.93 -12.43 6.36
C ASN A 350 -21.61 -11.63 7.49
N LYS A 351 -21.03 -11.65 8.70
CA LYS A 351 -21.52 -10.84 9.84
C LYS A 351 -21.50 -9.34 9.54
N PHE A 352 -20.43 -8.86 8.92
CA PHE A 352 -20.33 -7.47 8.48
C PHE A 352 -21.42 -7.12 7.47
N LYS A 353 -21.61 -7.97 6.44
CA LYS A 353 -22.62 -7.81 5.39
C LYS A 353 -24.03 -7.69 6.01
N ASP A 354 -24.37 -8.61 6.89
CA ASP A 354 -25.71 -8.62 7.52
C ASP A 354 -25.94 -7.36 8.34
N LYS A 355 -24.96 -6.94 9.14
CA LYS A 355 -25.00 -5.69 9.93
C LYS A 355 -25.08 -4.45 9.04
N PHE A 356 -24.33 -4.42 7.93
CA PHE A 356 -24.38 -3.31 6.98
C PHE A 356 -25.77 -3.12 6.39
N TYR A 357 -26.43 -4.20 5.94
CA TYR A 357 -27.77 -4.13 5.38
C TYR A 357 -28.83 -3.81 6.43
N GLU A 358 -28.67 -4.30 7.65
CA GLU A 358 -29.54 -3.92 8.78
C GLU A 358 -29.46 -2.41 9.04
N LEU A 359 -28.25 -1.85 9.15
CA LEU A 359 -28.04 -0.42 9.38
C LEU A 359 -28.52 0.43 8.20
N SER A 360 -28.29 -0.01 6.96
CA SER A 360 -28.79 0.67 5.75
C SER A 360 -30.32 0.75 5.74
N LYS A 361 -30.97 -0.34 6.11
CA LYS A 361 -32.44 -0.39 6.23
C LYS A 361 -32.95 0.55 7.34
N LYS A 362 -32.28 0.56 8.51
CA LYS A 362 -32.64 1.48 9.62
C LYS A 362 -32.43 2.95 9.21
N ALA A 363 -31.40 3.25 8.43
CA ALA A 363 -31.15 4.60 7.91
C ALA A 363 -32.04 4.98 6.71
N GLY A 364 -32.93 4.11 6.25
CA GLY A 364 -33.78 4.34 5.08
C GLY A 364 -32.99 4.47 3.76
N LYS A 365 -31.81 3.86 3.67
CA LYS A 365 -30.90 3.97 2.52
C LYS A 365 -30.96 2.73 1.65
N LYS A 366 -30.90 2.93 0.34
CA LYS A 366 -30.71 1.87 -0.64
C LYS A 366 -29.24 1.81 -1.02
N GLN A 367 -28.49 0.96 -0.35
CA GLN A 367 -27.04 0.84 -0.49
C GLN A 367 -26.63 -0.61 -0.77
N TYR A 368 -25.48 -0.77 -1.42
CA TYR A 368 -24.97 -2.07 -1.86
C TYR A 368 -23.52 -2.23 -1.45
N LEU A 369 -23.13 -3.46 -1.11
CA LEU A 369 -21.73 -3.84 -0.98
C LEU A 369 -21.18 -4.27 -2.35
N VAL A 370 -20.00 -3.79 -2.65
CA VAL A 370 -19.22 -4.22 -3.83
C VAL A 370 -18.03 -5.03 -3.31
N PRO A 371 -18.15 -6.38 -3.26
CA PRO A 371 -17.07 -7.21 -2.79
C PRO A 371 -15.97 -7.30 -3.85
N TYR A 372 -14.74 -6.97 -3.46
CA TYR A 372 -13.56 -7.29 -4.25
C TYR A 372 -13.20 -8.76 -4.02
N LEU A 373 -13.04 -9.48 -5.12
CA LEU A 373 -12.69 -10.88 -5.15
C LEU A 373 -11.42 -11.08 -5.98
N MET A 374 -10.68 -12.12 -5.62
CA MET A 374 -9.41 -12.44 -6.24
C MET A 374 -9.38 -13.91 -6.65
N SER A 375 -8.96 -14.16 -7.89
CA SER A 375 -8.68 -15.50 -8.41
C SER A 375 -7.16 -15.76 -8.45
N SER A 376 -6.79 -17.01 -8.66
CA SER A 376 -5.40 -17.41 -8.94
C SER A 376 -4.37 -17.08 -7.84
N HIS A 377 -4.82 -16.92 -6.59
CA HIS A 377 -3.89 -16.74 -5.48
C HIS A 377 -3.01 -17.99 -5.31
N PRO A 378 -1.68 -17.86 -5.11
CA PRO A 378 -0.80 -19.00 -4.86
C PRO A 378 -1.34 -19.90 -3.74
N GLY A 379 -1.43 -21.20 -4.01
CA GLY A 379 -2.01 -22.20 -3.12
C GLY A 379 -3.53 -22.40 -3.26
N SER A 380 -4.24 -21.58 -4.05
CA SER A 380 -5.64 -21.88 -4.40
C SER A 380 -5.71 -22.96 -5.47
N THR A 381 -6.77 -23.75 -5.42
CA THR A 381 -7.02 -24.87 -6.33
C THR A 381 -8.30 -24.63 -7.14
N LEU A 382 -8.52 -25.44 -8.18
CA LEU A 382 -9.78 -25.43 -8.91
C LEU A 382 -10.99 -25.71 -8.00
N LYS A 383 -10.82 -26.54 -6.97
CA LYS A 383 -11.87 -26.80 -5.97
C LYS A 383 -12.23 -25.53 -5.20
N ASP A 384 -11.24 -24.71 -4.85
CA ASP A 384 -11.47 -23.44 -4.15
C ASP A 384 -12.20 -22.43 -5.07
N ALA A 385 -11.87 -22.43 -6.37
CA ALA A 385 -12.58 -21.62 -7.35
C ALA A 385 -14.05 -22.03 -7.53
N VAL A 386 -14.33 -23.33 -7.57
CA VAL A 386 -15.70 -23.86 -7.60
C VAL A 386 -16.44 -23.47 -6.32
N TYR A 387 -15.79 -23.60 -5.16
CA TYR A 387 -16.36 -23.20 -3.88
C TYR A 387 -16.71 -21.69 -3.84
N LEU A 388 -15.86 -20.84 -4.44
CA LEU A 388 -16.14 -19.42 -4.59
C LEU A 388 -17.36 -19.19 -5.49
N ALA A 389 -17.46 -19.89 -6.62
CA ALA A 389 -18.59 -19.77 -7.53
C ALA A 389 -19.92 -20.18 -6.86
N GLU A 390 -19.90 -21.29 -6.10
CA GLU A 390 -21.07 -21.71 -5.30
C GLU A 390 -21.45 -20.68 -4.24
N TYR A 391 -20.47 -20.11 -3.54
CA TYR A 391 -20.70 -19.10 -2.53
C TYR A 391 -21.38 -17.86 -3.15
N LEU A 392 -20.89 -17.38 -4.29
CA LEU A 392 -21.46 -16.26 -5.01
C LEU A 392 -22.90 -16.56 -5.46
N TYR A 393 -23.13 -17.74 -6.02
CA TYR A 393 -24.47 -18.17 -6.41
C TYR A 393 -25.46 -18.20 -5.24
N LYS A 394 -25.09 -18.85 -4.15
CA LYS A 394 -25.91 -18.98 -2.92
C LYS A 394 -26.20 -17.62 -2.26
N ASN A 395 -25.30 -16.64 -2.39
CA ASN A 395 -25.46 -15.31 -1.82
C ASN A 395 -26.03 -14.28 -2.84
N HIS A 396 -26.44 -14.71 -4.03
CA HIS A 396 -26.95 -13.86 -5.09
C HIS A 396 -26.00 -12.70 -5.46
N MET A 397 -24.69 -12.94 -5.34
CA MET A 397 -23.65 -11.98 -5.68
C MET A 397 -23.26 -12.15 -7.16
N ARG A 398 -23.25 -11.02 -7.88
CA ARG A 398 -22.79 -10.96 -9.28
C ARG A 398 -21.68 -9.93 -9.38
N PRO A 399 -20.43 -10.29 -9.06
CA PRO A 399 -19.32 -9.37 -9.18
C PRO A 399 -19.12 -9.00 -10.65
N GLU A 400 -19.02 -7.69 -10.93
CA GLU A 400 -18.72 -7.20 -12.27
C GLU A 400 -17.20 -7.29 -12.55
N GLN A 401 -16.40 -7.33 -11.49
CA GLN A 401 -14.96 -7.36 -11.59
C GLN A 401 -14.37 -8.34 -10.55
N VAL A 402 -13.53 -9.24 -11.02
CA VAL A 402 -12.70 -10.13 -10.22
C VAL A 402 -11.25 -9.81 -10.54
N GLN A 403 -10.44 -9.61 -9.52
CA GLN A 403 -9.01 -9.45 -9.71
C GLN A 403 -8.38 -10.83 -9.91
N ASP A 404 -7.68 -11.00 -11.01
CA ASP A 404 -6.77 -12.11 -11.13
C ASP A 404 -5.47 -11.75 -10.41
N LEU A 405 -5.10 -12.51 -9.37
CA LEU A 405 -3.76 -12.43 -8.84
C LEU A 405 -2.84 -13.12 -9.82
N SER A 406 -2.68 -12.51 -10.94
CA SER A 406 -1.43 -12.69 -11.64
C SER A 406 -0.35 -12.08 -10.74
N LEU A 407 0.81 -12.62 -10.82
CA LEU A 407 2.01 -12.14 -10.13
C LEU A 407 2.35 -10.66 -10.42
N ILE A 408 1.56 -9.98 -11.22
CA ILE A 408 1.49 -8.54 -11.44
C ILE A 408 1.40 -7.76 -10.12
N HIS A 409 0.66 -8.23 -9.13
CA HIS A 409 0.59 -7.59 -7.82
C HIS A 409 1.90 -7.68 -7.03
N ILE A 410 2.77 -8.60 -7.40
CA ILE A 410 4.07 -8.80 -6.77
C ILE A 410 5.19 -8.21 -7.63
N SER A 411 5.09 -8.28 -8.96
CA SER A 411 6.15 -7.86 -9.88
C SER A 411 5.84 -6.62 -10.73
N GLU A 412 4.57 -6.30 -11.02
CA GLU A 412 4.17 -5.12 -11.79
C GLU A 412 2.93 -4.40 -11.24
N PRO A 413 2.96 -3.87 -10.02
CA PRO A 413 1.79 -3.20 -9.44
C PRO A 413 1.38 -1.93 -10.18
N THR A 414 2.24 -1.38 -11.02
CA THR A 414 1.97 -0.17 -11.81
C THR A 414 1.01 -0.41 -12.98
N ARG A 415 0.98 -1.58 -13.58
CA ARG A 415 0.12 -1.87 -14.73
C ARG A 415 -1.36 -1.97 -14.40
N LEU A 416 -1.70 -2.43 -13.21
CA LEU A 416 -3.10 -2.56 -12.77
C LEU A 416 -3.77 -1.23 -12.39
N ARG A 417 -3.00 -0.15 -12.27
CA ARG A 417 -3.56 1.19 -12.05
C ARG A 417 -3.79 1.95 -13.36
N CYS A 418 -3.36 1.41 -14.49
CA CYS A 418 -3.49 2.02 -15.81
C CYS A 418 -4.57 1.36 -16.69
N ILE A 419 -5.28 0.33 -16.20
CA ILE A 419 -6.41 -0.31 -16.88
C ILE A 419 -7.71 0.02 -16.09
#